data_45c8071bb029a563c261a6cfc9666c9b
#
_entry.id   45c8071bb029a563c261a6cfc9666c9b
#
_cell.length_a   1.000
_cell.length_b   1.000
_cell.length_c   1.000
_cell.angle_alpha   90.00
_cell.angle_beta   90.00
_cell.angle_gamma   90.00
#
_symmetry.space_group_name_H-M   'P 1'
#
loop_
_entity.id
_entity.type
_entity.pdbx_description
1 polymer ?
#
loop_
_entity_poly.entity_id
_entity_poly.type
_entity_poly.pdbx_seq_one_letter_code
_entity_poly.pdbx_strand_id
1 'polypeptide(L)'
;YLQTKKKKNEFEKLLLASAGPYLEQGERAAAEMKASSYEKLRQRADEEGAVCHGEFSQHNILLENGRGETAVNFDKWNFDLQVADLGYFMRKILEKHGWSERAAERILNAYSARRPLDEGEIETLRLYLSYPWKYWKLANRYYGSRKSWISGRNTEKLKTLNAQQADWLRFVKGSFF
;
A
#
# COMPACT_ATOMS: atom_id res chain seq x y z
N TYR A 1 -14.58 -13.65 -16.32
CA TYR A 1 -14.29 -15.08 -16.06
C TYR A 1 -14.91 -15.57 -14.75
N LEU A 2 -14.61 -14.98 -13.56
CA LEU A 2 -15.16 -15.45 -12.28
C LEU A 2 -16.69 -15.29 -12.20
N GLN A 3 -17.26 -14.25 -12.76
CA GLN A 3 -18.70 -14.05 -12.76
C GLN A 3 -19.44 -15.20 -13.45
N THR A 4 -18.89 -15.75 -14.53
CA THR A 4 -19.48 -16.81 -15.36
C THR A 4 -19.13 -18.22 -14.89
N LYS A 5 -18.16 -18.39 -13.99
CA LYS A 5 -17.73 -19.70 -13.48
C LYS A 5 -18.82 -20.37 -12.65
N LYS A 6 -19.27 -21.58 -13.04
CA LYS A 6 -20.38 -22.32 -12.37
C LYS A 6 -20.04 -22.75 -10.94
N LYS A 7 -18.84 -23.30 -10.70
CA LYS A 7 -18.38 -23.73 -9.36
C LYS A 7 -17.25 -22.83 -8.88
N LYS A 8 -17.50 -22.02 -7.87
CA LYS A 8 -16.54 -21.11 -7.25
C LYS A 8 -16.06 -21.70 -5.93
N ASN A 9 -14.74 -21.66 -5.70
CA ASN A 9 -14.17 -21.97 -4.40
C ASN A 9 -14.41 -20.82 -3.39
N GLU A 10 -14.04 -21.02 -2.13
CA GLU A 10 -14.24 -20.03 -1.06
C GLU A 10 -13.53 -18.71 -1.35
N PHE A 11 -12.27 -18.76 -1.78
CA PHE A 11 -11.50 -17.57 -2.14
C PHE A 11 -12.17 -16.75 -3.25
N GLU A 12 -12.62 -17.42 -4.32
CA GLU A 12 -13.31 -16.77 -5.44
C GLU A 12 -14.62 -16.10 -5.03
N LYS A 13 -15.39 -16.74 -4.12
CA LYS A 13 -16.61 -16.15 -3.57
C LYS A 13 -16.31 -14.89 -2.77
N LEU A 14 -15.30 -14.95 -1.89
CA LEU A 14 -14.86 -13.81 -1.10
C LEU A 14 -14.33 -12.67 -1.97
N LEU A 15 -13.51 -13.01 -2.98
CA LEU A 15 -12.94 -12.03 -3.90
C LEU A 15 -14.04 -11.29 -4.67
N LEU A 16 -15.02 -12.01 -5.20
CA LEU A 16 -16.16 -11.42 -5.93
C LEU A 16 -17.04 -10.56 -5.03
N ALA A 17 -17.35 -11.04 -3.82
CA ALA A 17 -18.22 -10.33 -2.90
C ALA A 17 -17.64 -8.97 -2.47
N SER A 18 -16.31 -8.85 -2.40
CA SER A 18 -15.63 -7.62 -1.99
C SER A 18 -15.10 -6.76 -3.15
N ALA A 19 -15.21 -7.23 -4.40
CA ALA A 19 -14.58 -6.58 -5.55
C ALA A 19 -15.05 -5.13 -5.79
N GLY A 20 -16.35 -4.86 -5.69
CA GLY A 20 -16.92 -3.56 -6.02
C GLY A 20 -16.20 -2.39 -5.34
N PRO A 21 -16.20 -2.30 -4.00
CA PRO A 21 -15.56 -1.20 -3.28
C PRO A 21 -14.04 -1.08 -3.53
N TYR A 22 -13.33 -2.21 -3.72
CA TYR A 22 -11.89 -2.18 -4.02
C TYR A 22 -11.60 -1.69 -5.43
N LEU A 23 -12.40 -2.10 -6.43
CA LEU A 23 -12.26 -1.64 -7.81
C LEU A 23 -12.57 -0.15 -7.91
N GLU A 24 -13.72 0.29 -7.39
CA GLU A 24 -14.12 1.69 -7.38
C GLU A 24 -13.05 2.58 -6.73
N GLN A 25 -12.56 2.18 -5.55
CA GLN A 25 -11.54 2.94 -4.85
C GLN A 25 -10.19 2.92 -5.61
N GLY A 26 -9.83 1.80 -6.23
CA GLY A 26 -8.61 1.68 -7.03
C GLY A 26 -8.65 2.54 -8.30
N GLU A 27 -9.76 2.54 -9.02
CA GLU A 27 -9.98 3.39 -10.20
C GLU A 27 -9.94 4.86 -9.84
N ARG A 28 -10.59 5.24 -8.73
CA ARG A 28 -10.57 6.62 -8.24
C ARG A 28 -9.16 7.06 -7.85
N ALA A 29 -8.44 6.27 -7.04
CA ALA A 29 -7.07 6.60 -6.63
C ALA A 29 -6.13 6.72 -7.83
N ALA A 30 -6.27 5.87 -8.85
CA ALA A 30 -5.49 5.94 -10.07
C ALA A 30 -5.82 7.18 -10.90
N ALA A 31 -7.09 7.56 -11.01
CA ALA A 31 -7.52 8.76 -11.73
C ALA A 31 -7.04 10.04 -11.03
N GLU A 32 -7.19 10.12 -9.69
CA GLU A 32 -6.70 11.24 -8.88
C GLU A 32 -5.16 11.35 -8.96
N MET A 33 -4.42 10.23 -8.88
CA MET A 33 -2.96 10.23 -9.03
C MET A 33 -2.52 10.79 -10.39
N LYS A 34 -3.20 10.39 -11.46
CA LYS A 34 -2.93 10.89 -12.81
C LYS A 34 -3.22 12.40 -12.97
N ALA A 35 -4.18 12.92 -12.20
CA ALA A 35 -4.56 14.34 -12.24
C ALA A 35 -3.73 15.21 -11.25
N SER A 36 -3.01 14.58 -10.30
CA SER A 36 -2.22 15.24 -9.27
C SER A 36 -0.89 15.78 -9.81
N SER A 37 -0.10 16.36 -8.90
CA SER A 37 1.28 16.79 -9.19
C SER A 37 2.29 15.62 -9.26
N TYR A 38 1.86 14.39 -9.14
CA TYR A 38 2.73 13.20 -9.07
C TYR A 38 3.77 13.13 -10.19
N GLU A 39 3.38 13.38 -11.45
CA GLU A 39 4.32 13.28 -12.57
C GLU A 39 5.41 14.35 -12.51
N LYS A 40 5.08 15.57 -12.07
CA LYS A 40 6.05 16.64 -11.85
C LYS A 40 7.02 16.31 -10.72
N LEU A 41 6.49 15.75 -9.63
CA LEU A 41 7.31 15.31 -8.49
C LEU A 41 8.26 14.19 -8.90
N ARG A 42 7.77 13.25 -9.69
CA ARG A 42 8.57 12.14 -10.22
C ARG A 42 9.69 12.62 -11.13
N GLN A 43 9.39 13.55 -12.04
CA GLN A 43 10.42 14.15 -12.89
C GLN A 43 11.49 14.87 -12.05
N ARG A 44 11.10 15.63 -11.04
CA ARG A 44 12.03 16.27 -10.10
C ARG A 44 12.91 15.23 -9.39
N ALA A 45 12.32 14.16 -8.91
CA ALA A 45 13.06 13.08 -8.25
C ALA A 45 14.07 12.40 -9.17
N ASP A 46 13.72 12.18 -10.44
CA ASP A 46 14.62 11.64 -11.46
C ASP A 46 15.80 12.61 -11.72
N GLU A 47 15.53 13.91 -11.86
CA GLU A 47 16.56 14.95 -12.06
C GLU A 47 17.51 15.07 -10.87
N GLU A 48 17.00 14.93 -9.64
CA GLU A 48 17.77 14.95 -8.40
C GLU A 48 18.49 13.62 -8.10
N GLY A 49 18.21 12.56 -8.86
CA GLY A 49 18.74 11.23 -8.62
C GLY A 49 18.23 10.62 -7.31
N ALA A 50 16.98 10.91 -6.93
CA ALA A 50 16.39 10.43 -5.69
C ALA A 50 16.24 8.90 -5.71
N VAL A 51 16.75 8.24 -4.67
CA VAL A 51 16.75 6.78 -4.56
C VAL A 51 15.79 6.33 -3.47
N CYS A 52 15.01 5.30 -3.78
CA CYS A 52 14.15 4.58 -2.85
C CYS A 52 14.70 3.18 -2.56
N HIS A 53 14.40 2.67 -1.38
CA HIS A 53 14.65 1.27 -1.00
C HIS A 53 13.77 0.29 -1.82
N GLY A 54 12.55 0.71 -2.19
CA GLY A 54 11.57 -0.05 -2.96
C GLY A 54 10.76 -1.07 -2.17
N GLU A 55 11.24 -1.53 -1.02
CA GLU A 55 10.51 -2.40 -0.07
C GLU A 55 10.76 -1.99 1.39
N PHE A 56 10.83 -0.67 1.68
CA PHE A 56 11.09 -0.18 3.04
C PHE A 56 9.98 -0.59 4.00
N SER A 57 10.33 -1.45 4.95
CA SER A 57 9.38 -1.97 5.95
C SER A 57 10.10 -2.37 7.22
N GLN A 58 9.34 -2.56 8.32
CA GLN A 58 9.91 -2.99 9.60
C GLN A 58 10.68 -4.34 9.53
N HIS A 59 10.49 -5.14 8.50
CA HIS A 59 11.23 -6.39 8.30
C HIS A 59 12.62 -6.17 7.71
N ASN A 60 12.84 -5.00 7.11
CA ASN A 60 14.10 -4.61 6.49
C ASN A 60 14.83 -3.56 7.32
N ILE A 61 14.51 -3.46 8.63
CA ILE A 61 15.18 -2.62 9.60
C ILE A 61 15.70 -3.52 10.71
N LEU A 62 17.02 -3.52 10.89
CA LEU A 62 17.69 -4.17 12.01
C LEU A 62 17.90 -3.15 13.12
N LEU A 63 17.50 -3.52 14.33
CA LEU A 63 17.73 -2.74 15.55
C LEU A 63 18.92 -3.37 16.29
N GLU A 64 20.02 -2.66 16.38
CA GLU A 64 21.19 -3.11 17.11
C GLU A 64 21.24 -2.41 18.46
N ASN A 65 21.28 -3.19 19.55
CA ASN A 65 21.36 -2.65 20.91
C ASN A 65 22.54 -1.69 21.05
N GLY A 66 22.25 -0.38 21.18
CA GLY A 66 23.25 0.67 21.38
C GLY A 66 24.03 1.14 20.12
N ARG A 67 23.69 0.64 18.91
CA ARG A 67 24.37 0.99 17.66
C ARG A 67 23.47 1.68 16.61
N GLY A 68 22.17 1.84 16.91
CA GLY A 68 21.20 2.48 16.01
C GLY A 68 20.41 1.50 15.15
N GLU A 69 19.84 2.00 14.07
CA GLU A 69 19.03 1.25 13.11
C GLU A 69 19.77 1.11 11.78
N THR A 70 19.68 -0.08 11.18
CA THR A 70 20.28 -0.35 9.87
C THR A 70 19.21 -0.86 8.90
N ALA A 71 19.06 -0.20 7.75
CA ALA A 71 18.23 -0.70 6.66
C ALA A 71 19.02 -1.75 5.86
N VAL A 72 18.34 -2.84 5.48
CA VAL A 72 18.91 -4.00 4.77
C VAL A 72 18.00 -4.44 3.63
N ASN A 73 18.48 -5.32 2.73
CA ASN A 73 17.73 -5.89 1.61
C ASN A 73 17.31 -4.86 0.56
N PHE A 74 18.29 -4.16 0.01
CA PHE A 74 18.10 -3.17 -1.07
C PHE A 74 17.90 -3.78 -2.47
N ASP A 75 17.52 -5.05 -2.60
CA ASP A 75 17.35 -5.75 -3.90
C ASP A 75 16.31 -5.09 -4.83
N LYS A 76 15.43 -4.26 -4.28
CA LYS A 76 14.35 -3.57 -5.00
C LYS A 76 14.57 -2.06 -5.10
N TRP A 77 15.78 -1.59 -4.76
CA TRP A 77 16.09 -0.18 -4.89
C TRP A 77 15.79 0.34 -6.31
N ASN A 78 15.32 1.54 -6.41
CA ASN A 78 15.00 2.19 -7.69
C ASN A 78 15.06 3.71 -7.54
N PHE A 79 15.08 4.41 -8.66
CA PHE A 79 14.86 5.85 -8.70
C PHE A 79 13.36 6.11 -8.62
N ASP A 80 12.92 6.80 -7.56
CA ASP A 80 11.51 7.14 -7.36
C ASP A 80 11.38 8.23 -6.28
N LEU A 81 10.16 8.72 -6.08
CA LEU A 81 9.80 9.61 -4.98
C LEU A 81 10.03 8.93 -3.63
N GLN A 82 10.83 9.53 -2.76
CA GLN A 82 11.10 8.99 -1.43
C GLN A 82 9.82 8.79 -0.59
N VAL A 83 8.76 9.55 -0.88
CA VAL A 83 7.44 9.34 -0.26
C VAL A 83 6.82 7.99 -0.61
N ALA A 84 7.26 7.32 -1.67
CA ALA A 84 6.80 5.96 -2.01
C ALA A 84 7.27 4.94 -0.95
N ASP A 85 8.51 5.05 -0.46
CA ASP A 85 9.00 4.22 0.64
C ASP A 85 8.24 4.50 1.94
N LEU A 86 7.95 5.77 2.24
CA LEU A 86 7.12 6.15 3.38
C LEU A 86 5.71 5.53 3.26
N GLY A 87 5.09 5.62 2.09
CA GLY A 87 3.78 5.04 1.81
C GLY A 87 3.78 3.51 1.96
N TYR A 88 4.83 2.85 1.45
CA TYR A 88 4.98 1.41 1.62
C TYR A 88 5.10 1.02 3.10
N PHE A 89 5.94 1.73 3.87
CA PHE A 89 6.12 1.50 5.30
C PHE A 89 4.82 1.75 6.08
N MET A 90 4.20 2.90 5.89
CA MET A 90 2.93 3.26 6.55
C MET A 90 1.85 2.22 6.28
N ARG A 91 1.65 1.85 5.02
CA ARG A 91 0.66 0.83 4.65
C ARG A 91 0.89 -0.49 5.40
N LYS A 92 2.15 -0.96 5.51
CA LYS A 92 2.49 -2.20 6.23
C LYS A 92 2.15 -2.15 7.71
N ILE A 93 2.36 -1.00 8.33
CA ILE A 93 2.02 -0.79 9.74
C ILE A 93 0.49 -0.66 9.90
N LEU A 94 -0.16 0.18 9.10
CA LEU A 94 -1.60 0.42 9.18
C LEU A 94 -2.44 -0.84 8.93
N GLU A 95 -2.05 -1.69 7.97
CA GLU A 95 -2.67 -3.01 7.75
C GLU A 95 -2.60 -3.93 8.98
N LYS A 96 -1.63 -3.76 9.87
CA LYS A 96 -1.51 -4.52 11.12
C LYS A 96 -2.26 -3.90 12.29
N HIS A 97 -2.46 -2.59 12.24
CA HIS A 97 -3.03 -1.80 13.33
C HIS A 97 -4.41 -1.22 13.01
N GLY A 98 -5.17 -1.87 12.10
CA GLY A 98 -6.57 -1.53 11.81
C GLY A 98 -6.76 -0.11 11.27
N TRP A 99 -5.80 0.39 10.47
CA TRP A 99 -5.85 1.74 9.87
C TRP A 99 -5.97 2.88 10.88
N SER A 100 -5.26 2.74 12.01
CA SER A 100 -5.25 3.71 13.10
C SER A 100 -4.64 5.05 12.68
N GLU A 101 -5.41 6.14 12.75
CA GLU A 101 -4.95 7.51 12.50
C GLU A 101 -3.80 7.88 13.45
N ARG A 102 -3.89 7.53 14.73
CA ARG A 102 -2.81 7.76 15.71
C ARG A 102 -1.48 7.10 15.30
N ALA A 103 -1.54 5.90 14.70
CA ALA A 103 -0.33 5.24 14.20
C ALA A 103 0.23 5.98 12.99
N ALA A 104 -0.65 6.44 12.09
CA ALA A 104 -0.27 7.22 10.91
C ALA A 104 0.36 8.56 11.30
N GLU A 105 -0.25 9.30 12.23
CA GLU A 105 0.29 10.57 12.77
C GLU A 105 1.70 10.41 13.34
N ARG A 106 1.92 9.38 14.14
CA ARG A 106 3.25 9.13 14.72
C ARG A 106 4.32 8.89 13.68
N ILE A 107 4.00 8.14 12.63
CA ILE A 107 4.95 7.87 11.54
C ILE A 107 5.19 9.15 10.74
N LEU A 108 4.13 9.86 10.39
CA LEU A 108 4.22 11.08 9.59
C LEU A 108 4.99 12.19 10.32
N ASN A 109 4.72 12.40 11.60
CA ASN A 109 5.43 13.37 12.43
C ASN A 109 6.92 13.01 12.58
N ALA A 110 7.24 11.74 12.81
CA ALA A 110 8.64 11.29 12.91
C ALA A 110 9.40 11.47 11.59
N TYR A 111 8.76 11.19 10.46
CA TYR A 111 9.34 11.40 9.14
C TYR A 111 9.54 12.90 8.85
N SER A 112 8.48 13.70 9.03
CA SER A 112 8.46 15.14 8.73
C SER A 112 9.43 15.93 9.60
N ALA A 113 9.75 15.46 10.81
CA ALA A 113 10.77 16.06 11.67
C ALA A 113 12.19 15.96 11.08
N ARG A 114 12.44 15.03 10.17
CA ARG A 114 13.72 14.84 9.47
C ARG A 114 13.68 15.37 8.03
N ARG A 115 12.57 15.15 7.34
CA ARG A 115 12.34 15.57 5.98
C ARG A 115 10.90 16.07 5.87
N PRO A 116 10.68 17.39 5.90
CA PRO A 116 9.35 17.96 5.67
C PRO A 116 8.81 17.53 4.31
N LEU A 117 7.51 17.24 4.26
CA LEU A 117 6.79 16.92 3.03
C LEU A 117 6.09 18.18 2.52
N ASP A 118 6.14 18.40 1.22
CA ASP A 118 5.31 19.41 0.56
C ASP A 118 3.88 18.90 0.32
N GLU A 119 2.96 19.79 -0.05
CA GLU A 119 1.54 19.45 -0.27
C GLU A 119 1.36 18.36 -1.33
N GLY A 120 2.15 18.39 -2.41
CA GLY A 120 2.10 17.39 -3.47
C GLY A 120 2.58 16.02 -3.01
N GLU A 121 3.59 15.97 -2.15
CA GLU A 121 4.07 14.72 -1.55
C GLU A 121 3.04 14.15 -0.56
N ILE A 122 2.37 15.00 0.22
CA ILE A 122 1.28 14.58 1.12
C ILE A 122 0.10 14.04 0.31
N GLU A 123 -0.30 14.72 -0.77
CA GLU A 123 -1.33 14.23 -1.69
C GLU A 123 -0.94 12.89 -2.30
N THR A 124 0.29 12.75 -2.79
CA THR A 124 0.82 11.51 -3.35
C THR A 124 0.78 10.37 -2.33
N LEU A 125 1.16 10.64 -1.07
CA LEU A 125 1.11 9.67 0.01
C LEU A 125 -0.33 9.20 0.29
N ARG A 126 -1.28 10.15 0.38
CA ARG A 126 -2.72 9.85 0.54
C ARG A 126 -3.21 8.95 -0.58
N LEU A 127 -2.90 9.28 -1.82
CA LEU A 127 -3.32 8.51 -2.99
C LEU A 127 -2.68 7.12 -3.04
N TYR A 128 -1.40 7.02 -2.66
CA TYR A 128 -0.71 5.73 -2.53
C TYR A 128 -1.40 4.82 -1.52
N LEU A 129 -1.78 5.34 -0.33
CA LEU A 129 -2.49 4.59 0.70
C LEU A 129 -3.94 4.26 0.31
N SER A 130 -4.52 5.07 -0.58
CA SER A 130 -5.87 4.88 -1.12
C SER A 130 -5.96 3.77 -2.17
N TYR A 131 -4.84 3.34 -2.73
CA TYR A 131 -4.84 2.25 -3.70
C TYR A 131 -4.88 0.89 -3.01
N PRO A 132 -5.73 -0.06 -3.44
CA PRO A 132 -5.94 -1.35 -2.77
C PRO A 132 -4.85 -2.39 -3.09
N TRP A 133 -3.60 -2.09 -2.79
CA TRP A 133 -2.41 -2.89 -3.14
C TRP A 133 -2.51 -4.37 -2.75
N LYS A 134 -2.98 -4.64 -1.55
CA LYS A 134 -3.05 -6.02 -1.03
C LYS A 134 -4.14 -6.82 -1.72
N TYR A 135 -5.28 -6.20 -2.01
CA TYR A 135 -6.36 -6.81 -2.78
C TYR A 135 -5.87 -7.19 -4.18
N TRP A 136 -5.25 -6.26 -4.90
CA TRP A 136 -4.65 -6.49 -6.20
C TRP A 136 -3.59 -7.58 -6.19
N LYS A 137 -2.70 -7.57 -5.19
CA LYS A 137 -1.68 -8.61 -5.04
C LYS A 137 -2.28 -10.00 -4.86
N LEU A 138 -3.35 -10.13 -4.09
CA LEU A 138 -4.07 -11.40 -3.90
C LEU A 138 -4.79 -11.85 -5.18
N ALA A 139 -5.47 -10.93 -5.86
CA ALA A 139 -6.15 -11.20 -7.12
C ALA A 139 -5.17 -11.62 -8.22
N ASN A 140 -4.11 -10.84 -8.45
CA ASN A 140 -3.09 -11.12 -9.46
C ASN A 140 -2.38 -12.45 -9.20
N ARG A 141 -2.07 -12.76 -7.93
CA ARG A 141 -1.46 -14.05 -7.59
C ARG A 141 -2.39 -15.22 -7.90
N TYR A 142 -3.68 -15.04 -7.72
CA TYR A 142 -4.68 -16.05 -8.09
C TYR A 142 -4.74 -16.27 -9.60
N TYR A 143 -4.86 -15.21 -10.37
CA TYR A 143 -4.99 -15.27 -11.82
C TYR A 143 -3.68 -15.60 -12.53
N GLY A 144 -2.55 -15.17 -11.99
CA GLY A 144 -1.22 -15.42 -12.55
C GLY A 144 -0.66 -16.80 -12.26
N SER A 145 -1.23 -17.54 -11.28
CA SER A 145 -0.82 -18.91 -11.02
C SER A 145 -1.51 -19.86 -11.99
N ARG A 146 -0.73 -20.64 -12.76
CA ARG A 146 -1.26 -21.70 -13.63
C ARG A 146 -1.95 -22.84 -12.86
N LYS A 147 -1.87 -22.84 -11.54
CA LYS A 147 -2.50 -23.80 -10.66
C LYS A 147 -3.69 -23.15 -10.00
N SER A 148 -4.87 -23.71 -10.24
CA SER A 148 -6.13 -23.34 -9.59
C SER A 148 -6.17 -23.59 -8.07
N TRP A 149 -5.01 -23.91 -7.46
CA TRP A 149 -4.89 -24.14 -6.04
C TRP A 149 -4.47 -22.88 -5.30
N ILE A 150 -5.33 -22.43 -4.39
CA ILE A 150 -5.01 -21.36 -3.44
C ILE A 150 -4.83 -21.98 -2.07
N SER A 151 -3.72 -21.66 -1.42
CA SER A 151 -3.50 -22.04 -0.04
C SER A 151 -4.54 -21.40 0.88
N GLY A 152 -5.02 -22.11 1.88
CA GLY A 152 -5.91 -21.56 2.91
C GLY A 152 -5.39 -20.26 3.52
N ARG A 153 -4.06 -20.10 3.57
CA ARG A 153 -3.40 -18.84 4.00
C ARG A 153 -3.79 -17.60 3.17
N ASN A 154 -4.03 -17.77 1.86
CA ASN A 154 -4.45 -16.64 1.02
C ASN A 154 -5.93 -16.31 1.24
N THR A 155 -6.76 -17.32 1.50
CA THR A 155 -8.17 -17.13 1.87
C THR A 155 -8.27 -16.38 3.20
N GLU A 156 -7.49 -16.75 4.21
CA GLU A 156 -7.46 -16.04 5.49
C GLU A 156 -6.93 -14.59 5.36
N LYS A 157 -5.93 -14.37 4.52
CA LYS A 157 -5.48 -12.99 4.23
C LYS A 157 -6.58 -12.14 3.59
N LEU A 158 -7.37 -12.72 2.69
CA LEU A 158 -8.49 -12.01 2.06
C LEU A 158 -9.61 -11.74 3.06
N LYS A 159 -9.93 -12.69 3.94
CA LYS A 159 -10.90 -12.49 5.05
C LYS A 159 -10.49 -11.32 5.94
N THR A 160 -9.22 -11.32 6.38
CA THR A 160 -8.68 -10.24 7.21
C THR A 160 -8.75 -8.89 6.49
N LEU A 161 -8.40 -8.86 5.21
CA LEU A 161 -8.45 -7.64 4.40
C LEU A 161 -9.88 -7.12 4.28
N ASN A 162 -10.84 -8.01 4.00
CA ASN A 162 -12.26 -7.64 3.88
C ASN A 162 -12.84 -7.15 5.22
N ALA A 163 -12.42 -7.74 6.34
CA ALA A 163 -12.83 -7.28 7.67
C ALA A 163 -12.35 -5.85 7.97
N GLN A 164 -11.21 -5.43 7.43
CA GLN A 164 -10.63 -4.10 7.60
C GLN A 164 -11.06 -3.09 6.53
N GLN A 165 -11.86 -3.49 5.55
CA GLN A 165 -12.22 -2.64 4.41
C GLN A 165 -12.90 -1.33 4.82
N ALA A 166 -13.83 -1.40 5.78
CA ALA A 166 -14.55 -0.22 6.27
C ALA A 166 -13.62 0.78 6.96
N ASP A 167 -12.69 0.30 7.79
CA ASP A 167 -11.71 1.14 8.48
C ASP A 167 -10.73 1.78 7.50
N TRP A 168 -10.23 0.99 6.54
CA TRP A 168 -9.41 1.52 5.46
C TRP A 168 -10.13 2.61 4.65
N LEU A 169 -11.38 2.38 4.23
CA LEU A 169 -12.13 3.37 3.47
C LEU A 169 -12.40 4.64 4.28
N ARG A 170 -12.66 4.50 5.59
CA ARG A 170 -12.82 5.65 6.50
C ARG A 170 -11.52 6.45 6.59
N PHE A 171 -10.40 5.78 6.77
CA PHE A 171 -9.08 6.39 6.86
C PHE A 171 -8.72 7.18 5.58
N VAL A 172 -8.87 6.57 4.40
CA VAL A 172 -8.45 7.21 3.13
C VAL A 172 -9.42 8.26 2.60
N LYS A 173 -10.68 8.28 3.10
CA LYS A 173 -11.70 9.30 2.77
C LYS A 173 -11.83 10.37 3.86
N GLY A 174 -11.22 10.14 5.01
CA GLY A 174 -11.26 11.07 6.14
C GLY A 174 -10.38 12.29 5.93
N SER A 175 -10.40 13.18 6.92
CA SER A 175 -9.64 14.44 6.94
C SER A 175 -8.24 14.27 7.53
N PHE A 176 -7.69 13.08 7.53
CA PHE A 176 -6.36 12.82 8.10
C PHE A 176 -5.22 13.48 7.29
N PHE A 177 -5.41 13.62 5.97
CA PHE A 177 -4.46 14.26 5.05
C PHE A 177 -4.97 15.62 4.61
#